data_93d3ea61369c5eb3b8f2e9ac443148d1
#
_entry.id   93d3ea61369c5eb3b8f2e9ac443148d1
#
_cell.length_a   1.000
_cell.length_b   1.000
_cell.length_c   1.000
_cell.angle_alpha   90.00
_cell.angle_beta   90.00
_cell.angle_gamma   90.00
#
_symmetry.space_group_name_H-M   'P 1'
#
loop_
_entity.id
_entity.type
_entity.pdbx_description
1 polymer ?
#
loop_
_entity_poly.entity_id
_entity_poly.type
_entity_poly.pdbx_seq_one_letter_code
_entity_poly.pdbx_strand_id
1 'polypeptide(L)'
;MEVEGVVAFSNLSQHEIFNGKSIGKYSLVLVLDDATKAQLESQGVKIKDYQGKHQRKFTTQHPFKFNGTLVEKADQEIRWGTKVKLNVTLKNPSPVWGMASYFNEVTVLEDPAPREETKGEF
;
A
#
# COMPACT_ATOMS: atom_id res chain seq x y z
N MET A 1 5.69 -11.93 4.00
CA MET A 1 6.74 -11.05 4.52
C MET A 1 6.14 -9.75 4.99
N GLU A 2 6.82 -9.06 5.86
CA GLU A 2 6.33 -7.77 6.35
C GLU A 2 7.04 -6.63 5.64
N VAL A 3 6.27 -5.62 5.24
CA VAL A 3 6.79 -4.45 4.54
C VAL A 3 6.28 -3.21 5.26
N GLU A 4 7.17 -2.29 5.59
CA GLU A 4 6.78 -1.00 6.19
C GLU A 4 7.00 0.11 5.18
N GLY A 5 6.09 1.08 5.21
CA GLY A 5 6.21 2.23 4.34
C GLY A 5 5.24 3.32 4.72
N VAL A 6 5.28 4.40 3.96
CA VAL A 6 4.42 5.57 4.17
C VAL A 6 3.41 5.63 3.04
N VAL A 7 2.14 5.80 3.39
CA VAL A 7 1.06 5.79 2.39
C VAL A 7 1.16 7.00 1.47
N ALA A 8 1.23 6.73 0.17
CA ALA A 8 1.17 7.76 -0.86
C ALA A 8 -0.23 7.83 -1.47
N PHE A 9 -0.92 6.70 -1.56
CA PHE A 9 -2.25 6.63 -2.12
C PHE A 9 -2.96 5.40 -1.58
N SER A 10 -4.27 5.49 -1.36
CA SER A 10 -5.06 4.42 -0.77
C SER A 10 -6.38 4.26 -1.51
N ASN A 11 -6.71 3.01 -1.84
CA ASN A 11 -8.00 2.60 -2.37
C ASN A 11 -8.48 1.38 -1.59
N LEU A 12 -8.71 1.56 -0.30
CA LEU A 12 -9.11 0.46 0.59
C LEU A 12 -10.61 0.45 0.89
N SER A 13 -11.30 1.56 0.66
CA SER A 13 -12.72 1.65 0.93
C SER A 13 -13.58 1.37 -0.30
N GLN A 14 -12.96 1.34 -1.48
CA GLN A 14 -13.64 1.01 -2.73
C GLN A 14 -12.65 0.39 -3.70
N HIS A 15 -13.17 -0.38 -4.65
CA HIS A 15 -12.32 -1.00 -5.65
C HIS A 15 -11.64 0.04 -6.52
N GLU A 16 -10.44 -0.31 -6.94
CA GLU A 16 -9.70 0.49 -7.92
C GLU A 16 -10.51 0.55 -9.23
N ILE A 17 -10.51 1.72 -9.88
CA ILE A 17 -11.26 1.94 -11.11
C ILE A 17 -10.29 2.11 -12.26
N PHE A 18 -10.56 1.39 -13.37
CA PHE A 18 -9.77 1.49 -14.57
C PHE A 18 -10.73 1.64 -15.76
N ASN A 19 -10.55 2.70 -16.55
CA ASN A 19 -11.42 3.02 -17.67
C ASN A 19 -12.89 3.09 -17.26
N GLY A 20 -13.17 3.68 -16.10
CA GLY A 20 -14.51 3.86 -15.60
C GLY A 20 -15.16 2.61 -15.02
N LYS A 21 -14.44 1.51 -14.91
CA LYS A 21 -14.97 0.25 -14.39
C LYS A 21 -14.17 -0.22 -13.19
N SER A 22 -14.87 -0.79 -12.20
CA SER A 22 -14.23 -1.42 -11.07
C SER A 22 -13.46 -2.66 -11.54
N ILE A 23 -12.20 -2.79 -11.11
CA ILE A 23 -11.39 -3.96 -11.47
C ILE A 23 -11.36 -5.01 -10.36
N GLY A 24 -12.17 -4.81 -9.31
CA GLY A 24 -12.32 -5.82 -8.26
C GLY A 24 -11.12 -5.90 -7.30
N LYS A 25 -10.31 -4.86 -7.23
CA LYS A 25 -9.11 -4.85 -6.38
C LYS A 25 -9.10 -3.65 -5.45
N TYR A 26 -8.60 -3.88 -4.25
CA TYR A 26 -8.20 -2.79 -3.36
C TYR A 26 -6.70 -2.61 -3.48
N SER A 27 -6.22 -1.40 -3.32
CA SER A 27 -4.80 -1.12 -3.50
C SER A 27 -4.29 -0.09 -2.51
N LEU A 28 -2.97 -0.15 -2.30
CA LEU A 28 -2.28 0.77 -1.40
C LEU A 28 -0.90 1.03 -1.98
N VAL A 29 -0.58 2.30 -2.23
CA VAL A 29 0.74 2.67 -2.72
C VAL A 29 1.57 3.18 -1.56
N LEU A 30 2.73 2.59 -1.35
CA LEU A 30 3.65 2.97 -0.27
C LEU A 30 4.92 3.57 -0.81
N VAL A 31 5.42 4.58 -0.11
CA VAL A 31 6.78 5.08 -0.29
C VAL A 31 7.67 4.24 0.62
N LEU A 32 8.75 3.68 0.06
CA LEU A 32 9.63 2.74 0.72
C LEU A 32 10.99 3.37 0.94
N ASP A 33 11.68 2.95 2.02
CA ASP A 33 13.06 3.36 2.23
C ASP A 33 14.00 2.48 1.39
N ASP A 34 15.28 2.84 1.38
CA ASP A 34 16.28 2.13 0.57
C ASP A 34 16.42 0.67 0.97
N ALA A 35 16.37 0.38 2.26
CA ALA A 35 16.53 -0.99 2.75
C ALA A 35 15.35 -1.86 2.32
N THR A 36 14.13 -1.35 2.43
CA THR A 36 12.92 -2.08 2.03
C THR A 36 12.90 -2.27 0.53
N LYS A 37 13.27 -1.23 -0.24
CA LYS A 37 13.40 -1.35 -1.68
C LYS A 37 14.35 -2.47 -2.07
N ALA A 38 15.54 -2.48 -1.47
CA ALA A 38 16.54 -3.51 -1.77
C ALA A 38 16.02 -4.90 -1.44
N GLN A 39 15.35 -5.04 -0.31
CA GLN A 39 14.79 -6.32 0.11
C GLN A 39 13.76 -6.84 -0.91
N LEU A 40 12.84 -5.97 -1.34
CA LEU A 40 11.81 -6.36 -2.30
C LEU A 40 12.42 -6.66 -3.67
N GLU A 41 13.37 -5.86 -4.11
CA GLU A 41 14.03 -6.11 -5.40
C GLU A 41 14.79 -7.44 -5.40
N SER A 42 15.36 -7.82 -4.26
CA SER A 42 16.04 -9.11 -4.15
C SER A 42 15.06 -10.29 -4.29
N GLN A 43 13.77 -10.05 -4.08
CA GLN A 43 12.72 -11.05 -4.24
C GLN A 43 12.06 -10.99 -5.63
N GLY A 44 12.56 -10.14 -6.52
CA GLY A 44 12.01 -10.02 -7.87
C GLY A 44 10.92 -8.98 -8.03
N VAL A 45 10.66 -8.19 -7.00
CA VAL A 45 9.66 -7.12 -7.07
C VAL A 45 10.27 -5.90 -7.73
N LYS A 46 9.56 -5.30 -8.67
CA LYS A 46 10.01 -4.07 -9.32
C LYS A 46 9.49 -2.86 -8.57
N ILE A 47 10.38 -1.92 -8.28
CA ILE A 47 10.04 -0.72 -7.53
C ILE A 47 10.09 0.47 -8.47
N LYS A 48 9.05 1.29 -8.43
CA LYS A 48 8.96 2.49 -9.24
C LYS A 48 9.58 3.67 -8.49
N ASP A 49 10.43 4.42 -9.17
CA ASP A 49 10.95 5.67 -8.62
C ASP A 49 10.11 6.82 -9.18
N TYR A 50 9.56 7.63 -8.31
CA TYR A 50 8.72 8.75 -8.69
C TYR A 50 9.11 9.96 -7.86
N GLN A 51 9.56 11.00 -8.52
CA GLN A 51 10.00 12.26 -7.87
C GLN A 51 11.00 12.01 -6.74
N GLY A 52 11.96 11.11 -6.99
CA GLY A 52 12.99 10.79 -6.02
C GLY A 52 12.56 9.85 -4.90
N LYS A 53 11.36 9.30 -4.98
CA LYS A 53 10.83 8.39 -3.96
C LYS A 53 10.59 7.02 -4.55
N HIS A 54 10.91 5.99 -3.76
CA HIS A 54 10.68 4.60 -4.17
C HIS A 54 9.25 4.22 -3.81
N GLN A 55 8.46 3.83 -4.81
CA GLN A 55 7.04 3.52 -4.61
C GLN A 55 6.70 2.14 -5.13
N ARG A 56 5.78 1.49 -4.44
CA ARG A 56 5.23 0.22 -4.89
C ARG A 56 3.74 0.16 -4.55
N LYS A 57 2.94 -0.32 -5.51
CA LYS A 57 1.52 -0.56 -5.31
C LYS A 57 1.34 -2.02 -4.87
N PHE A 58 0.62 -2.20 -3.77
CA PHE A 58 0.23 -3.51 -3.24
C PHE A 58 -1.27 -3.65 -3.42
N THR A 59 -1.74 -4.82 -3.80
CA THR A 59 -3.15 -5.03 -4.10
C THR A 59 -3.71 -6.22 -3.34
N THR A 60 -5.04 -6.30 -3.24
CA THR A 60 -5.73 -7.48 -2.75
C THR A 60 -7.09 -7.58 -3.44
N GLN A 61 -7.55 -8.83 -3.65
CA GLN A 61 -8.89 -9.10 -4.19
C GLN A 61 -9.76 -9.81 -3.16
N HIS A 62 -9.22 -10.06 -1.97
CA HIS A 62 -9.88 -10.85 -0.94
C HIS A 62 -9.99 -10.04 0.34
N PRO A 63 -10.81 -10.47 1.31
CA PRO A 63 -10.81 -9.83 2.62
C PRO A 63 -9.42 -9.78 3.22
N PHE A 64 -9.13 -8.72 3.93
CA PHE A 64 -7.83 -8.50 4.54
C PHE A 64 -8.02 -8.05 5.99
N LYS A 65 -6.97 -8.18 6.79
CA LYS A 65 -7.02 -7.70 8.17
C LYS A 65 -6.61 -6.25 8.22
N PHE A 66 -7.42 -5.44 8.86
CA PHE A 66 -7.13 -4.03 9.08
C PHE A 66 -7.03 -3.81 10.59
N ASN A 67 -5.81 -3.50 11.06
CA ASN A 67 -5.52 -3.36 12.49
C ASN A 67 -5.98 -4.60 13.29
N GLY A 68 -5.77 -5.78 12.70
CA GLY A 68 -6.08 -7.04 13.35
C GLY A 68 -7.50 -7.55 13.16
N THR A 69 -8.38 -6.79 12.52
CA THR A 69 -9.77 -7.20 12.27
C THR A 69 -9.96 -7.53 10.80
N LEU A 70 -10.49 -8.72 10.51
CA LEU A 70 -10.78 -9.11 9.14
C LEU A 70 -11.95 -8.28 8.58
N VAL A 71 -11.73 -7.65 7.44
CA VAL A 71 -12.74 -6.81 6.79
C VAL A 71 -12.75 -7.09 5.29
N GLU A 72 -13.89 -6.81 4.65
CA GLU A 72 -13.97 -6.91 3.20
C GLU A 72 -13.48 -5.61 2.54
N LYS A 73 -13.57 -4.51 3.26
CA LYS A 73 -13.03 -3.22 2.83
C LYS A 73 -12.86 -2.34 4.05
N ALA A 74 -12.02 -1.32 3.93
CA ALA A 74 -11.88 -0.34 5.00
C ALA A 74 -13.06 0.64 4.97
N ASP A 75 -13.42 1.19 6.12
CA ASP A 75 -14.49 2.20 6.21
C ASP A 75 -14.07 3.51 5.55
N GLN A 76 -12.80 3.84 5.63
CA GLN A 76 -12.25 5.06 5.09
C GLN A 76 -10.88 4.79 4.48
N GLU A 77 -10.48 5.65 3.55
CA GLU A 77 -9.12 5.57 3.02
C GLU A 77 -8.12 5.98 4.09
N ILE A 78 -6.92 5.40 4.01
CA ILE A 78 -5.83 5.77 4.89
C ILE A 78 -5.26 7.11 4.41
N ARG A 79 -5.04 8.02 5.33
CA ARG A 79 -4.52 9.35 4.99
C ARG A 79 -3.12 9.26 4.40
N TRP A 80 -2.85 10.12 3.44
CA TRP A 80 -1.51 10.31 2.91
C TRP A 80 -0.54 10.64 4.05
N GLY A 81 0.62 10.01 4.05
CA GLY A 81 1.63 10.23 5.08
C GLY A 81 1.53 9.29 6.28
N THR A 82 0.52 8.44 6.32
CA THR A 82 0.36 7.46 7.40
C THR A 82 1.43 6.37 7.25
N LYS A 83 2.09 6.02 8.36
CA LYS A 83 3.04 4.92 8.34
C LYS A 83 2.31 3.62 8.63
N VAL A 84 2.52 2.62 7.78
CA VAL A 84 1.83 1.33 7.90
C VAL A 84 2.80 0.18 7.75
N LYS A 85 2.38 -0.98 8.23
CA LYS A 85 3.04 -2.24 8.01
C LYS A 85 2.07 -3.16 7.29
N LEU A 86 2.54 -3.80 6.22
CA LEU A 86 1.75 -4.75 5.46
C LEU A 86 2.30 -6.15 5.62
N ASN A 87 1.41 -7.14 5.71
CA ASN A 87 1.79 -8.53 5.51
C ASN A 87 1.58 -8.83 4.04
N VAL A 88 2.67 -9.16 3.33
CA VAL A 88 2.70 -9.25 1.88
C VAL A 88 3.01 -10.67 1.43
N THR A 89 2.29 -11.12 0.39
CA THR A 89 2.56 -12.37 -0.30
C THR A 89 3.02 -12.05 -1.71
N LEU A 90 4.14 -12.62 -2.12
CA LEU A 90 4.67 -12.45 -3.47
C LEU A 90 4.32 -13.68 -4.29
N LYS A 91 3.75 -13.46 -5.48
CA LYS A 91 3.28 -14.54 -6.37
C LYS A 91 3.42 -14.14 -7.82
N ASN A 92 3.22 -15.14 -8.68
CA ASN A 92 3.05 -14.94 -10.13
C ASN A 92 4.21 -14.15 -10.74
N PRO A 93 5.45 -14.67 -10.66
CA PRO A 93 6.58 -13.99 -11.28
C PRO A 93 6.35 -13.85 -12.78
N SER A 94 6.70 -12.70 -13.32
CA SER A 94 6.56 -12.40 -14.74
C SER A 94 7.85 -11.81 -15.26
N PRO A 95 8.32 -12.25 -16.45
CA PRO A 95 9.53 -11.64 -17.03
C PRO A 95 9.32 -10.16 -17.38
N VAL A 96 8.08 -9.73 -17.58
CA VAL A 96 7.77 -8.35 -17.95
C VAL A 96 7.51 -7.50 -16.71
N TRP A 97 6.66 -8.00 -15.80
CA TRP A 97 6.17 -7.19 -14.67
C TRP A 97 6.87 -7.46 -13.35
N GLY A 98 7.70 -8.51 -13.30
CA GLY A 98 8.33 -8.94 -12.06
C GLY A 98 7.37 -9.70 -11.16
N MET A 99 7.69 -9.75 -9.88
CA MET A 99 6.88 -10.48 -8.90
C MET A 99 5.68 -9.63 -8.48
N ALA A 100 4.48 -10.21 -8.54
CA ALA A 100 3.29 -9.51 -8.03
C ALA A 100 3.32 -9.49 -6.49
N SER A 101 2.81 -8.41 -5.91
CA SER A 101 2.79 -8.24 -4.47
C SER A 101 1.37 -7.98 -4.00
N TYR A 102 0.87 -8.90 -3.16
CA TYR A 102 -0.48 -8.84 -2.60
C TYR A 102 -0.38 -8.66 -1.09
N PHE A 103 -1.23 -7.81 -0.52
CA PHE A 103 -1.24 -7.66 0.92
C PHE A 103 -2.39 -8.44 1.54
N ASN A 104 -2.15 -8.98 2.74
CA ASN A 104 -3.14 -9.76 3.50
C ASN A 104 -3.58 -9.00 4.74
N GLU A 105 -2.72 -8.10 5.21
CA GLU A 105 -2.98 -7.39 6.46
C GLU A 105 -2.36 -6.00 6.39
N VAL A 106 -3.09 -5.02 6.91
CA VAL A 106 -2.64 -3.63 7.04
C VAL A 106 -2.68 -3.26 8.51
N THR A 107 -1.57 -2.80 9.05
CA THR A 107 -1.50 -2.29 10.43
C THR A 107 -1.01 -0.86 10.39
N VAL A 108 -1.81 0.06 10.92
CA VAL A 108 -1.40 1.46 11.03
C VAL A 108 -0.41 1.57 12.19
N LEU A 109 0.79 2.04 11.91
CA LEU A 109 1.84 2.20 12.91
C LEU A 109 1.85 3.60 13.50
N GLU A 110 1.64 4.60 12.66
CA GLU A 110 1.80 5.98 13.07
C GLU A 110 0.98 6.87 12.16
N ASP A 111 0.09 7.67 12.72
CA ASP A 111 -0.68 8.63 11.93
C ASP A 111 0.24 9.74 11.45
N PRO A 112 -0.10 10.40 10.33
CA PRO A 112 0.68 11.53 9.87
C PRO A 112 0.66 12.66 10.91
N ALA A 113 1.70 13.48 10.88
CA ALA A 113 1.79 14.62 11.80
C ALA A 113 0.53 15.45 11.70
N PRO A 114 -0.01 15.93 12.82
CA PRO A 114 -1.21 16.75 12.79
C PRO A 114 -0.97 18.02 12.01
N ARG A 115 -1.79 18.23 11.10
CA ARG A 115 -1.71 19.41 10.26
C ARG A 115 -2.94 20.21 10.36
N GLU A 116 -3.54 19.51 10.84
CA GLU A 116 -4.67 19.90 11.03
C GLU A 116 -4.67 20.72 11.95
N GLU A 117 -3.94 20.29 12.04
CA GLU A 117 -3.80 20.88 12.57
C GLU A 117 -3.54 21.90 12.05
N THR A 118 -3.61 21.82 11.49
CA THR A 118 -3.38 22.60 10.95
C THR A 118 -4.07 23.24 10.60
N LYS A 119 -4.51 22.75 10.71
CA LYS A 119 -5.12 23.25 10.69
C LYS A 119 -5.50 24.17 10.84
N GLY A 120 -5.44 24.21 10.86
CA GLY A 120 -5.86 24.90 11.04
C GLY A 120 -5.85 25.85 10.84
N GLU A 121 -5.62 25.91 10.68
CA GLU A 121 -5.67 26.64 10.48
C GLU A 121 -5.88 27.31 9.90
N PHE A 122 -6.16 27.20 9.67
CA PHE A 122 -6.54 27.52 9.03
C PHE A 122 -7.05 28.15 9.02
#